data_a819bd5dd4b2e1a375ffc15e29934837
#
_entry.id   a819bd5dd4b2e1a375ffc15e29934837
#
_cell.length_a   1.000
_cell.length_b   1.000
_cell.length_c   1.000
_cell.angle_alpha   90.00
_cell.angle_beta   90.00
_cell.angle_gamma   90.00
#
_symmetry.space_group_name_H-M   'P 1'
#
loop_
_entity.id
_entity.type
_entity.pdbx_description
1 polymer ?
#
loop_
_entity_poly.entity_id
_entity_poly.type
_entity_poly.pdbx_seq_one_letter_code
_entity_poly.pdbx_strand_id
1 'polypeptide(L)'
;TITAEYTCENETGEAASGTFVLHISRDPQEREAAKTAEKPEDDLSEITAYARVGDSQIVYQISGEEYETLMAASYNDLRHTQVFWADFDGVSQLDIALDGVDYTITSKGDGEDRLWFYGDEELDITNLQRALEGVTAVEFTDEAAKSRQEIELTVHLDSEAFPQVQMQFYRYDGASCLAVVDGEPVSLVARSAVVDLMEAVRAIVLNETEVT
;
A
#
# COMPACT_ATOMS: atom_id res chain seq x y z
N THR A 1 12.67 12.24 16.11
CA THR A 1 11.29 11.84 16.43
C THR A 1 10.59 11.44 15.15
N ILE A 2 9.92 10.30 15.18
CA ILE A 2 9.04 9.83 14.12
C ILE A 2 7.61 10.00 14.62
N THR A 3 6.75 10.61 13.83
CA THR A 3 5.33 10.76 14.13
C THR A 3 4.53 10.12 12.99
N ALA A 4 3.63 9.20 13.33
CA ALA A 4 2.71 8.58 12.39
C ALA A 4 1.27 8.87 12.82
N GLU A 5 0.50 9.48 11.94
CA GLU A 5 -0.95 9.62 12.07
C GLU A 5 -1.60 8.44 11.34
N TYR A 6 -2.59 7.81 11.95
CA TYR A 6 -3.24 6.64 11.38
C TYR A 6 -4.74 6.65 11.64
N THR A 7 -5.46 5.99 10.74
CA THR A 7 -6.86 5.62 10.90
C THR A 7 -6.94 4.10 10.90
N CYS A 8 -7.74 3.54 11.80
CA CYS A 8 -7.96 2.11 11.91
C CYS A 8 -9.42 1.84 12.32
N GLU A 9 -9.85 0.61 12.25
CA GLU A 9 -11.07 0.17 12.90
C GLU A 9 -10.78 -0.21 14.36
N ASN A 10 -11.67 0.18 15.26
CA ASN A 10 -11.63 -0.27 16.64
C ASN A 10 -12.24 -1.68 16.78
N GLU A 11 -12.25 -2.24 17.99
CA GLU A 11 -12.83 -3.57 18.27
C GLU A 11 -14.33 -3.69 17.97
N THR A 12 -15.03 -2.57 17.74
CA THR A 12 -16.46 -2.52 17.39
C THR A 12 -16.69 -2.28 15.89
N GLY A 13 -15.63 -2.18 15.07
CA GLY A 13 -15.71 -1.93 13.64
C GLY A 13 -15.88 -0.44 13.27
N GLU A 14 -15.83 0.50 14.25
CA GLU A 14 -15.96 1.92 13.99
C GLU A 14 -14.61 2.56 13.65
N ALA A 15 -14.64 3.57 12.78
CA ALA A 15 -13.44 4.32 12.44
C ALA A 15 -12.84 5.05 13.65
N ALA A 16 -11.57 4.82 13.90
CA ALA A 16 -10.78 5.47 14.93
C ALA A 16 -9.49 6.03 14.34
N SER A 17 -9.07 7.19 14.81
CA SER A 17 -7.78 7.78 14.42
C SER A 17 -6.87 7.93 15.62
N GLY A 18 -5.57 7.87 15.38
CA GLY A 18 -4.57 8.03 16.43
C GLY A 18 -3.27 8.59 15.89
N THR A 19 -2.40 8.93 16.83
CA THR A 19 -1.05 9.40 16.53
C THR A 19 -0.05 8.57 17.32
N PHE A 20 0.87 7.93 16.61
CA PHE A 20 2.00 7.23 17.20
C PHE A 20 3.22 8.14 17.15
N VAL A 21 3.93 8.29 18.27
CA VAL A 21 5.15 9.09 18.37
C VAL A 21 6.28 8.23 18.90
N LEU A 22 7.37 8.12 18.16
CA LEU A 22 8.59 7.44 18.56
C LEU A 22 9.72 8.47 18.73
N HIS A 23 10.20 8.63 19.96
CA HIS A 23 11.38 9.40 20.25
C HIS A 23 12.61 8.51 20.22
N ILE A 24 13.61 8.90 19.44
CA ILE A 24 14.88 8.17 19.29
C ILE A 24 15.99 9.13 19.70
N SER A 25 16.92 8.66 20.48
CA SER A 25 18.08 9.43 20.94
C SER A 25 19.32 8.54 21.03
N ARG A 26 20.47 9.16 20.82
CA ARG A 26 21.78 8.59 21.05
C ARG A 26 22.41 9.27 22.26
N ASP A 27 23.35 8.62 22.94
CA ASP A 27 24.11 9.26 24.00
C ASP A 27 24.70 10.59 23.52
N PRO A 28 24.46 11.70 24.25
CA PRO A 28 24.90 13.04 23.79
C PRO A 28 26.42 13.17 23.68
N GLN A 29 27.20 12.46 24.52
CA GLN A 29 28.67 12.56 24.47
C GLN A 29 29.22 11.79 23.26
N GLU A 30 28.69 10.60 22.98
CA GLU A 30 29.05 9.83 21.78
C GLU A 30 28.67 10.62 20.51
N ARG A 31 27.48 11.24 20.47
CA ARG A 31 27.03 12.05 19.34
C ARG A 31 27.93 13.25 19.07
N GLU A 32 28.39 13.93 20.10
CA GLU A 32 29.34 15.05 19.91
C GLU A 32 30.72 14.55 19.49
N ALA A 33 31.19 13.43 20.01
CA ALA A 33 32.45 12.80 19.60
C ALA A 33 32.40 12.39 18.11
N ALA A 34 31.30 11.80 17.67
CA ALA A 34 31.10 11.39 16.27
C ALA A 34 31.14 12.58 15.29
N LYS A 35 30.58 13.76 15.66
CA LYS A 35 30.63 14.96 14.84
C LYS A 35 32.04 15.51 14.61
N THR A 36 32.94 15.26 15.54
CA THR A 36 34.33 15.75 15.50
C THR A 36 35.31 14.70 14.99
N ALA A 37 34.86 13.47 14.78
CA ALA A 37 35.69 12.37 14.28
C ALA A 37 36.11 12.61 12.81
N GLU A 38 37.37 12.34 12.49
CA GLU A 38 37.87 12.46 11.12
C GLU A 38 37.40 11.32 10.19
N LYS A 39 36.82 10.26 10.74
CA LYS A 39 36.30 9.09 10.02
C LYS A 39 34.88 8.78 10.46
N PRO A 40 34.03 8.26 9.54
CA PRO A 40 32.74 7.69 9.91
C PRO A 40 32.92 6.55 10.93
N GLU A 41 31.90 6.34 11.76
CA GLU A 41 31.87 5.18 12.65
C GLU A 41 31.68 3.92 11.83
N ASP A 42 32.71 3.04 11.85
CA ASP A 42 32.67 1.77 11.14
C ASP A 42 32.06 0.65 12.02
N ASP A 43 32.02 0.84 13.35
CA ASP A 43 31.47 -0.13 14.31
C ASP A 43 30.20 0.43 15.01
N LEU A 44 29.06 0.01 14.51
CA LEU A 44 27.75 0.39 15.06
C LEU A 44 27.46 -0.23 16.43
N SER A 45 28.22 -1.27 16.85
CA SER A 45 28.03 -1.92 18.15
C SER A 45 28.43 -1.04 19.33
N GLU A 46 29.22 0.01 19.10
CA GLU A 46 29.63 0.99 20.12
C GLU A 46 28.59 2.10 20.35
N ILE A 47 27.54 2.17 19.52
CA ILE A 47 26.50 3.19 19.64
C ILE A 47 25.55 2.84 20.79
N THR A 48 25.44 3.75 21.75
CA THR A 48 24.43 3.67 22.81
C THR A 48 23.21 4.52 22.45
N ALA A 49 22.13 3.84 22.09
CA ALA A 49 20.90 4.49 21.63
C ALA A 49 19.66 4.03 22.41
N TYR A 50 18.66 4.89 22.42
CA TYR A 50 17.44 4.72 23.19
C TYR A 50 16.21 5.10 22.38
N ALA A 51 15.11 4.39 22.62
CA ALA A 51 13.79 4.66 22.06
C ALA A 51 12.73 4.79 23.15
N ARG A 52 11.76 5.67 22.94
CA ARG A 52 10.62 5.88 23.84
C ARG A 52 9.36 6.15 23.00
N VAL A 53 8.25 5.51 23.35
CA VAL A 53 6.95 5.72 22.69
C VAL A 53 6.19 6.83 23.44
N GLY A 54 5.83 7.90 22.74
CA GLY A 54 5.06 9.02 23.25
C GLY A 54 5.59 9.55 24.59
N ASP A 55 4.70 9.75 25.53
CA ASP A 55 5.01 10.21 26.90
C ASP A 55 5.27 9.08 27.90
N SER A 56 5.50 7.84 27.41
CA SER A 56 5.82 6.70 28.27
C SER A 56 7.02 7.00 29.17
N GLN A 57 6.98 6.53 30.42
CA GLN A 57 8.13 6.56 31.33
C GLN A 57 9.14 5.43 31.04
N ILE A 58 8.80 4.53 30.11
CA ILE A 58 9.67 3.40 29.75
C ILE A 58 10.56 3.85 28.59
N VAL A 59 11.86 3.68 28.78
CA VAL A 59 12.89 3.93 27.78
C VAL A 59 13.55 2.59 27.46
N TYR A 60 13.61 2.26 26.20
CA TYR A 60 14.24 1.04 25.70
C TYR A 60 15.62 1.38 25.14
N GLN A 61 16.62 0.59 25.48
CA GLN A 61 17.89 0.62 24.78
C GLN A 61 17.72 -0.16 23.48
N ILE A 62 18.18 0.43 22.40
CA ILE A 62 18.21 -0.16 21.05
C ILE A 62 19.64 -0.31 20.56
N SER A 63 19.88 -1.21 19.62
CA SER A 63 21.19 -1.39 19.02
C SER A 63 21.59 -0.18 18.15
N GLY A 64 22.89 -0.04 17.89
CA GLY A 64 23.38 0.98 16.98
C GLY A 64 22.91 0.78 15.55
N GLU A 65 22.75 -0.46 15.10
CA GLU A 65 22.18 -0.79 13.78
C GLU A 65 20.71 -0.36 13.66
N GLU A 66 19.88 -0.64 14.68
CA GLU A 66 18.50 -0.17 14.73
C GLU A 66 18.44 1.36 14.76
N TYR A 67 19.33 2.00 15.52
CA TYR A 67 19.41 3.46 15.57
C TYR A 67 19.73 4.04 14.19
N GLU A 68 20.76 3.57 13.51
CA GLU A 68 21.15 4.06 12.18
C GLU A 68 20.05 3.79 11.14
N THR A 69 19.41 2.61 11.17
CA THR A 69 18.27 2.28 10.31
C THR A 69 17.12 3.27 10.51
N LEU A 70 16.74 3.54 11.77
CA LEU A 70 15.66 4.49 12.09
C LEU A 70 16.02 5.93 11.73
N MET A 71 17.30 6.33 11.87
CA MET A 71 17.77 7.68 11.54
C MET A 71 17.93 7.90 10.04
N ALA A 72 18.25 6.86 9.28
CA ALA A 72 18.36 6.90 7.83
C ALA A 72 17.01 6.75 7.13
N ALA A 73 15.98 6.23 7.83
CA ALA A 73 14.69 5.97 7.23
C ALA A 73 14.07 7.22 6.61
N SER A 74 13.71 7.12 5.36
CA SER A 74 12.93 8.11 4.63
C SER A 74 11.44 7.77 4.71
N TYR A 75 10.58 8.71 4.31
CA TYR A 75 9.14 8.45 4.20
C TYR A 75 8.85 7.24 3.26
N ASN A 76 9.60 7.12 2.17
CA ASN A 76 9.41 6.04 1.20
C ASN A 76 9.79 4.66 1.76
N ASP A 77 10.75 4.57 2.70
CA ASP A 77 11.11 3.30 3.35
C ASP A 77 10.00 2.77 4.27
N LEU A 78 9.07 3.65 4.67
CA LEU A 78 7.96 3.31 5.55
C LEU A 78 6.63 3.11 4.80
N ARG A 79 6.62 3.30 3.46
CA ARG A 79 5.42 3.13 2.64
C ARG A 79 5.19 1.67 2.31
N HIS A 80 3.93 1.30 2.18
CA HIS A 80 3.54 -0.01 1.67
C HIS A 80 3.89 -0.11 0.18
N THR A 81 4.53 -1.20 -0.21
CA THR A 81 4.92 -1.41 -1.61
C THR A 81 3.76 -1.91 -2.48
N GLN A 82 2.81 -2.67 -1.91
CA GLN A 82 1.58 -3.04 -2.64
C GLN A 82 0.72 -1.79 -2.87
N VAL A 83 0.19 -1.65 -4.07
CA VAL A 83 -0.73 -0.56 -4.40
C VAL A 83 -2.10 -0.81 -3.76
N PHE A 84 -2.58 -2.05 -3.79
CA PHE A 84 -3.73 -2.51 -3.03
C PHE A 84 -3.26 -3.42 -1.89
N TRP A 85 -3.45 -3.00 -0.65
CA TRP A 85 -2.97 -3.68 0.56
C TRP A 85 -4.08 -4.05 1.54
N ALA A 86 -5.35 -3.70 1.24
CA ALA A 86 -6.49 -4.10 2.07
C ALA A 86 -6.75 -5.60 1.97
N ASP A 87 -7.34 -6.17 3.03
CA ASP A 87 -7.76 -7.55 3.05
C ASP A 87 -8.88 -7.78 2.02
N PHE A 88 -8.68 -8.72 1.11
CA PHE A 88 -9.63 -9.00 0.05
C PHE A 88 -10.93 -9.63 0.59
N ASP A 89 -10.89 -10.25 1.75
CA ASP A 89 -12.09 -10.79 2.43
C ASP A 89 -13.07 -9.69 2.83
N GLY A 90 -12.60 -8.43 2.96
CA GLY A 90 -13.43 -7.25 3.20
C GLY A 90 -13.95 -6.57 1.93
N VAL A 91 -13.65 -7.08 0.73
CA VAL A 91 -14.10 -6.44 -0.52
C VAL A 91 -15.53 -6.84 -0.84
N SER A 92 -16.43 -5.86 -0.95
CA SER A 92 -17.85 -6.08 -1.28
C SER A 92 -18.17 -5.90 -2.77
N GLN A 93 -17.43 -5.03 -3.48
CA GLN A 93 -17.66 -4.73 -4.90
C GLN A 93 -16.37 -4.23 -5.55
N LEU A 94 -16.24 -4.51 -6.84
CA LEU A 94 -15.21 -3.95 -7.72
C LEU A 94 -15.90 -3.27 -8.89
N ASP A 95 -15.69 -1.95 -9.04
CA ASP A 95 -16.05 -1.21 -10.24
C ASP A 95 -14.79 -1.00 -11.07
N ILE A 96 -14.83 -1.40 -12.34
CA ILE A 96 -13.65 -1.45 -13.21
C ILE A 96 -13.96 -0.73 -14.52
N ALA A 97 -13.17 0.29 -14.86
CA ALA A 97 -13.20 0.93 -16.16
C ALA A 97 -12.01 0.45 -17.01
N LEU A 98 -12.29 -0.29 -18.08
CA LEU A 98 -11.30 -0.87 -18.97
C LEU A 98 -11.72 -0.73 -20.43
N ASP A 99 -10.83 -0.24 -21.29
CA ASP A 99 -11.05 -0.06 -22.73
C ASP A 99 -12.32 0.78 -23.08
N GLY A 100 -12.74 1.67 -22.18
CA GLY A 100 -13.92 2.52 -22.34
C GLY A 100 -15.24 1.83 -21.99
N VAL A 101 -15.19 0.69 -21.33
CA VAL A 101 -16.34 -0.07 -20.81
C VAL A 101 -16.23 -0.16 -19.29
N ASP A 102 -17.36 0.01 -18.61
CA ASP A 102 -17.47 -0.12 -17.17
C ASP A 102 -18.05 -1.49 -16.79
N TYR A 103 -17.42 -2.15 -15.85
CA TYR A 103 -17.78 -3.46 -15.33
C TYR A 103 -17.98 -3.34 -13.81
N THR A 104 -19.02 -3.99 -13.28
CA THR A 104 -19.24 -4.11 -11.84
C THR A 104 -19.28 -5.57 -11.44
N ILE A 105 -18.35 -5.97 -10.57
CA ILE A 105 -18.28 -7.30 -9.98
C ILE A 105 -18.70 -7.14 -8.52
N THR A 106 -19.68 -7.94 -8.08
CA THR A 106 -20.23 -7.87 -6.72
C THR A 106 -19.95 -9.13 -5.95
N SER A 107 -19.85 -9.02 -4.62
CA SER A 107 -19.71 -10.17 -3.74
C SER A 107 -20.96 -10.39 -2.88
N LYS A 108 -21.14 -11.63 -2.40
CA LYS A 108 -22.18 -12.00 -1.43
C LYS A 108 -21.60 -12.98 -0.41
N GLY A 109 -22.00 -12.85 0.84
CA GLY A 109 -21.45 -13.64 1.96
C GLY A 109 -20.31 -12.90 2.65
N ASP A 110 -19.69 -13.52 3.65
CA ASP A 110 -18.67 -12.93 4.49
C ASP A 110 -17.43 -13.83 4.55
N GLY A 111 -16.24 -13.22 4.66
CA GLY A 111 -14.97 -13.91 4.83
C GLY A 111 -14.65 -14.89 3.70
N GLU A 112 -14.11 -16.06 4.05
CA GLU A 112 -13.69 -17.11 3.12
C GLU A 112 -14.82 -17.75 2.30
N ASP A 113 -16.08 -17.66 2.76
CA ASP A 113 -17.25 -18.18 2.05
C ASP A 113 -17.87 -17.16 1.07
N ARG A 114 -17.20 -16.06 0.80
CA ARG A 114 -17.64 -14.99 -0.09
C ARG A 114 -17.69 -15.47 -1.53
N LEU A 115 -18.86 -15.34 -2.18
CA LEU A 115 -19.09 -15.66 -3.58
C LEU A 115 -19.10 -14.40 -4.41
N TRP A 116 -18.59 -14.48 -5.62
CA TRP A 116 -18.44 -13.35 -6.53
C TRP A 116 -19.32 -13.51 -7.75
N PHE A 117 -19.82 -12.39 -8.27
CA PHE A 117 -20.78 -12.37 -9.37
C PHE A 117 -20.48 -11.24 -10.35
N TYR A 118 -20.63 -11.53 -11.63
CA TYR A 118 -20.79 -10.53 -12.68
C TYR A 118 -22.19 -10.70 -13.28
N GLY A 119 -23.06 -9.68 -13.14
CA GLY A 119 -24.49 -9.86 -13.40
C GLY A 119 -25.10 -10.90 -12.47
N ASP A 120 -25.66 -11.96 -13.05
CA ASP A 120 -26.26 -13.10 -12.32
C ASP A 120 -25.35 -14.34 -12.29
N GLU A 121 -24.19 -14.28 -12.93
CA GLU A 121 -23.28 -15.44 -13.05
C GLU A 121 -22.22 -15.41 -11.93
N GLU A 122 -22.02 -16.58 -11.30
CA GLU A 122 -20.99 -16.79 -10.29
C GLU A 122 -19.61 -16.89 -10.94
N LEU A 123 -18.62 -16.22 -10.34
CA LEU A 123 -17.26 -16.08 -10.83
C LEU A 123 -16.21 -16.71 -9.92
N ASP A 124 -15.17 -17.27 -10.51
CA ASP A 124 -13.87 -17.45 -9.84
C ASP A 124 -12.99 -16.23 -10.08
N ILE A 125 -12.79 -15.42 -9.05
CA ILE A 125 -11.96 -14.20 -9.13
C ILE A 125 -10.52 -14.42 -8.68
N THR A 126 -10.10 -15.64 -8.39
CA THR A 126 -8.75 -15.94 -7.84
C THR A 126 -7.63 -15.33 -8.66
N ASN A 127 -7.75 -15.32 -9.99
CA ASN A 127 -6.74 -14.73 -10.86
C ASN A 127 -6.77 -13.20 -10.81
N LEU A 128 -7.95 -12.59 -10.72
CA LEU A 128 -8.08 -11.13 -10.57
C LEU A 128 -7.53 -10.66 -9.22
N GLN A 129 -7.88 -11.34 -8.15
CA GLN A 129 -7.34 -11.07 -6.82
C GLN A 129 -5.81 -11.13 -6.82
N ARG A 130 -5.24 -12.23 -7.31
CA ARG A 130 -3.78 -12.40 -7.39
C ARG A 130 -3.11 -11.32 -8.24
N ALA A 131 -3.72 -10.96 -9.37
CA ALA A 131 -3.17 -9.93 -10.24
C ALA A 131 -3.21 -8.56 -9.56
N LEU A 132 -4.29 -8.21 -8.85
CA LEU A 132 -4.41 -6.96 -8.11
C LEU A 132 -3.41 -6.87 -6.95
N GLU A 133 -3.33 -7.91 -6.12
CA GLU A 133 -2.37 -8.01 -5.01
C GLU A 133 -0.91 -8.01 -5.50
N GLY A 134 -0.67 -8.48 -6.71
CA GLY A 134 0.65 -8.52 -7.35
C GLY A 134 1.14 -7.17 -7.87
N VAL A 135 0.29 -6.12 -7.91
CA VAL A 135 0.72 -4.78 -8.34
C VAL A 135 1.51 -4.11 -7.22
N THR A 136 2.83 -4.04 -7.41
CA THR A 136 3.76 -3.49 -6.42
C THR A 136 4.56 -2.32 -6.95
N ALA A 137 4.88 -1.38 -6.06
CA ALA A 137 5.73 -0.24 -6.36
C ALA A 137 7.16 -0.70 -6.71
N VAL A 138 7.66 -0.25 -7.84
CA VAL A 138 9.07 -0.34 -8.23
C VAL A 138 9.82 0.91 -7.74
N GLU A 139 9.14 2.05 -7.77
CA GLU A 139 9.66 3.34 -7.33
C GLU A 139 8.49 4.20 -6.84
N PHE A 140 8.67 4.93 -5.74
CA PHE A 140 7.69 5.91 -5.28
C PHE A 140 7.89 7.24 -5.99
N THR A 141 6.78 7.88 -6.39
CA THR A 141 6.80 9.16 -7.09
C THR A 141 5.55 9.98 -6.78
N ASP A 142 5.67 11.29 -6.88
CA ASP A 142 4.60 12.28 -6.81
C ASP A 142 4.34 12.97 -8.16
N GLU A 143 4.93 12.45 -9.24
CA GLU A 143 4.72 12.99 -10.58
C GLU A 143 3.28 12.81 -11.04
N ALA A 144 2.68 13.89 -11.54
CA ALA A 144 1.33 13.84 -12.09
C ALA A 144 1.25 12.99 -13.37
N ALA A 145 0.12 12.32 -13.56
CA ALA A 145 -0.17 11.55 -14.77
C ALA A 145 -0.15 12.46 -16.02
N LYS A 146 0.60 12.03 -17.05
CA LYS A 146 0.78 12.79 -18.32
C LYS A 146 0.31 12.01 -19.54
N SER A 147 -0.10 10.77 -19.37
CA SER A 147 -0.37 9.83 -20.46
C SER A 147 -1.74 9.19 -20.36
N ARG A 148 -2.00 8.24 -21.26
CA ARG A 148 -3.26 7.50 -21.31
C ARG A 148 -3.44 6.64 -20.06
N GLN A 149 -4.65 6.65 -19.51
CA GLN A 149 -5.12 5.69 -18.54
C GLN A 149 -5.27 4.31 -19.19
N GLU A 150 -4.71 3.29 -18.56
CA GLU A 150 -4.79 1.89 -19.03
C GLU A 150 -5.99 1.18 -18.37
N ILE A 151 -6.17 1.33 -17.06
CA ILE A 151 -7.28 0.78 -16.29
C ILE A 151 -7.55 1.62 -15.05
N GLU A 152 -8.80 1.62 -14.59
CA GLU A 152 -9.22 2.18 -13.30
C GLU A 152 -10.03 1.13 -12.54
N LEU A 153 -9.83 1.05 -11.23
CA LEU A 153 -10.58 0.22 -10.32
C LEU A 153 -11.03 1.05 -9.12
N THR A 154 -12.29 0.91 -8.73
CA THR A 154 -12.78 1.32 -7.42
C THR A 154 -13.14 0.06 -6.64
N VAL A 155 -12.43 -0.17 -5.54
CA VAL A 155 -12.66 -1.30 -4.63
C VAL A 155 -13.50 -0.81 -3.47
N HIS A 156 -14.68 -1.38 -3.28
CA HIS A 156 -15.55 -1.09 -2.14
C HIS A 156 -15.28 -2.10 -1.03
N LEU A 157 -15.13 -1.59 0.18
CA LEU A 157 -14.75 -2.37 1.37
C LEU A 157 -15.86 -2.33 2.41
N ASP A 158 -16.03 -3.43 3.13
CA ASP A 158 -16.90 -3.53 4.31
C ASP A 158 -16.22 -2.88 5.53
N SER A 159 -15.85 -1.59 5.40
CA SER A 159 -15.12 -0.83 6.39
C SER A 159 -15.66 0.59 6.51
N GLU A 160 -15.99 1.01 7.73
CA GLU A 160 -16.40 2.41 7.97
C GLU A 160 -15.24 3.40 7.84
N ALA A 161 -14.01 2.96 8.17
CA ALA A 161 -12.81 3.79 8.10
C ALA A 161 -12.31 3.98 6.66
N PHE A 162 -12.48 2.95 5.84
CA PHE A 162 -12.00 2.90 4.46
C PHE A 162 -13.07 2.28 3.56
N PRO A 163 -14.17 3.00 3.26
CA PRO A 163 -15.31 2.43 2.53
C PRO A 163 -14.98 2.10 1.08
N GLN A 164 -13.95 2.73 0.50
CA GLN A 164 -13.50 2.47 -0.85
C GLN A 164 -12.06 2.90 -1.06
N VAL A 165 -11.42 2.32 -2.07
CA VAL A 165 -10.10 2.70 -2.58
C VAL A 165 -10.21 2.82 -4.10
N GLN A 166 -9.88 3.98 -4.66
CA GLN A 166 -9.82 4.18 -6.10
C GLN A 166 -8.38 4.07 -6.58
N MET A 167 -8.13 3.24 -7.57
CA MET A 167 -6.83 3.05 -8.19
C MET A 167 -6.91 3.30 -9.69
N GLN A 168 -5.99 4.12 -10.21
CA GLN A 168 -5.88 4.42 -11.62
C GLN A 168 -4.45 4.15 -12.08
N PHE A 169 -4.31 3.47 -13.19
CA PHE A 169 -3.01 3.14 -13.76
C PHE A 169 -2.84 3.84 -15.10
N TYR A 170 -1.85 4.70 -15.17
CA TYR A 170 -1.54 5.48 -16.37
C TYR A 170 -0.25 4.99 -16.99
N ARG A 171 -0.20 4.90 -18.31
CA ARG A 171 1.05 4.59 -18.98
C ARG A 171 2.10 5.65 -18.66
N TYR A 172 3.27 5.22 -18.18
CA TYR A 172 4.38 6.12 -17.88
C TYR A 172 5.44 6.04 -18.99
N ASP A 173 5.95 4.84 -19.26
CA ASP A 173 6.87 4.54 -20.35
C ASP A 173 6.63 3.15 -20.96
N GLY A 174 7.66 2.56 -21.63
CA GLY A 174 7.56 1.22 -22.21
C GLY A 174 7.49 0.09 -21.19
N ALA A 175 8.02 0.29 -19.99
CA ALA A 175 8.19 -0.73 -18.94
C ALA A 175 7.33 -0.48 -17.71
N SER A 176 6.87 0.77 -17.48
CA SER A 176 6.23 1.22 -16.25
C SER A 176 4.87 1.86 -16.50
N CYS A 177 4.00 1.74 -15.51
CA CYS A 177 2.78 2.54 -15.34
C CYS A 177 2.89 3.37 -14.05
N LEU A 178 2.26 4.55 -14.05
CA LEU A 178 2.06 5.35 -12.85
C LEU A 178 0.78 4.88 -12.17
N ALA A 179 0.88 4.52 -10.90
CA ALA A 179 -0.25 4.24 -10.03
C ALA A 179 -0.67 5.52 -9.31
N VAL A 180 -1.96 5.84 -9.40
CA VAL A 180 -2.62 6.93 -8.70
C VAL A 180 -3.67 6.29 -7.78
N VAL A 181 -3.63 6.58 -6.49
CA VAL A 181 -4.56 6.06 -5.49
C VAL A 181 -5.30 7.22 -4.85
N ASP A 182 -6.62 7.16 -4.84
CA ASP A 182 -7.51 8.21 -4.31
C ASP A 182 -7.19 9.61 -4.85
N GLY A 183 -6.79 9.67 -6.14
CA GLY A 183 -6.45 10.90 -6.85
C GLY A 183 -5.01 11.39 -6.67
N GLU A 184 -4.22 10.74 -5.82
CA GLU A 184 -2.83 11.11 -5.57
C GLU A 184 -1.85 10.14 -6.26
N PRO A 185 -0.84 10.62 -7.00
CA PRO A 185 0.20 9.78 -7.56
C PRO A 185 1.03 9.18 -6.42
N VAL A 186 1.27 7.87 -6.48
CA VAL A 186 1.95 7.16 -5.39
C VAL A 186 3.20 6.43 -5.82
N SER A 187 3.21 5.78 -6.99
CA SER A 187 4.34 4.96 -7.39
C SER A 187 4.35 4.64 -8.89
N LEU A 188 5.54 4.28 -9.38
CA LEU A 188 5.68 3.53 -10.61
C LEU A 188 5.57 2.04 -10.31
N VAL A 189 4.83 1.32 -11.13
CA VAL A 189 4.62 -0.12 -11.07
C VAL A 189 5.05 -0.77 -12.38
N ALA A 190 5.42 -2.05 -12.37
CA ALA A 190 5.75 -2.76 -13.60
C ALA A 190 4.53 -2.79 -14.53
N ARG A 191 4.73 -2.40 -15.80
CA ARG A 191 3.65 -2.42 -16.78
C ARG A 191 3.12 -3.83 -17.04
N SER A 192 3.97 -4.86 -16.93
CA SER A 192 3.53 -6.26 -17.03
C SER A 192 2.47 -6.61 -15.98
N ALA A 193 2.63 -6.15 -14.70
CA ALA A 193 1.64 -6.40 -13.65
C ALA A 193 0.29 -5.74 -13.98
N VAL A 194 0.31 -4.52 -14.56
CA VAL A 194 -0.92 -3.85 -15.01
C VAL A 194 -1.56 -4.59 -16.18
N VAL A 195 -0.76 -5.12 -17.11
CA VAL A 195 -1.27 -5.96 -18.23
C VAL A 195 -1.89 -7.25 -17.70
N ASP A 196 -1.24 -7.94 -16.76
CA ASP A 196 -1.77 -9.16 -16.13
C ASP A 196 -3.11 -8.87 -15.43
N LEU A 197 -3.24 -7.72 -14.76
CA LEU A 197 -4.49 -7.26 -14.16
C LEU A 197 -5.58 -7.03 -15.21
N MET A 198 -5.27 -6.34 -16.31
CA MET A 198 -6.21 -6.11 -17.43
C MET A 198 -6.63 -7.43 -18.07
N GLU A 199 -5.72 -8.39 -18.25
CA GLU A 199 -6.02 -9.72 -18.80
C GLU A 199 -6.90 -10.53 -17.85
N ALA A 200 -6.66 -10.46 -16.53
CA ALA A 200 -7.51 -11.10 -15.54
C ALA A 200 -8.94 -10.56 -15.54
N VAL A 201 -9.11 -9.23 -15.69
CA VAL A 201 -10.44 -8.62 -15.86
C VAL A 201 -11.12 -9.12 -17.14
N ARG A 202 -10.42 -9.08 -18.28
CA ARG A 202 -10.97 -9.56 -19.56
C ARG A 202 -11.37 -11.03 -19.52
N ALA A 203 -10.59 -11.88 -18.86
CA ALA A 203 -10.90 -13.30 -18.72
C ALA A 203 -12.23 -13.54 -17.99
N ILE A 204 -12.59 -12.68 -17.03
CA ILE A 204 -13.87 -12.75 -16.32
C ILE A 204 -15.02 -12.27 -17.21
N VAL A 205 -14.90 -11.07 -17.79
CA VAL A 205 -16.02 -10.40 -18.46
C VAL A 205 -16.25 -10.85 -19.89
N LEU A 206 -15.25 -11.47 -20.58
CA LEU A 206 -15.38 -11.96 -21.95
C LEU A 206 -15.83 -13.44 -22.05
N ASN A 207 -15.69 -14.22 -20.99
CA ASN A 207 -16.20 -15.60 -20.98
C ASN A 207 -17.74 -15.68 -21.12
N GLU A 208 -18.48 -14.59 -20.83
CA GLU A 208 -19.93 -14.49 -21.11
C GLU A 208 -20.28 -14.33 -22.59
N THR A 209 -19.36 -13.85 -23.43
CA THR A 209 -19.67 -13.52 -24.83
C THR A 209 -19.64 -14.73 -25.77
N GLU A 210 -19.19 -15.91 -25.34
CA GLU A 210 -19.12 -17.12 -26.16
C GLU A 210 -20.30 -18.12 -25.94
N VAL A 211 -21.29 -17.80 -25.10
CA VAL A 211 -22.45 -18.67 -24.84
C VAL A 211 -23.74 -18.03 -25.37
N THR A 212 -23.75 -17.77 -26.70
CA THR A 212 -24.99 -17.48 -27.46
C THR A 212 -25.02 -18.24 -28.80
#